data_2667440283b81d68f304780533d5aea2
#
_entry.id   2667440283b81d68f304780533d5aea2
#
_cell.length_a   1.000
_cell.length_b   1.000
_cell.length_c   1.000
_cell.angle_alpha   90.00
_cell.angle_beta   90.00
_cell.angle_gamma   90.00
#
_symmetry.space_group_name_H-M   'P 1'
#
loop_
_entity.id
_entity.type
_entity.pdbx_description
1 polymer ?
#
loop_
_entity_poly.entity_id
_entity_poly.type
_entity_poly.pdbx_seq_one_letter_code
_entity_poly.pdbx_strand_id
1 'polypeptide(L)'
;KCFGKREFVLELIEPLNRDLDLEELQEEVNNDTDKVEVFEMQYTHKDKAADIKQKHADKKYRAQVETEEEFPEEDLKHISEVVGEVEQETPERVEHRRAEKIRKREVYDVSWEKTGEKSFELEVKAEAGTYIKELIHGDDGRTQPNISDLIGTSAECVQLDVIWIEK
;
A
#
# COMPACT_ATOMS: atom_id res chain seq x y z
N LYS A 1 6.84 -3.17 -3.58
CA LYS A 1 6.69 -2.99 -5.04
C LYS A 1 5.21 -2.87 -5.41
N CYS A 2 4.90 -2.42 -6.62
CA CYS A 2 3.54 -2.42 -7.17
C CYS A 2 3.58 -3.29 -8.43
N PHE A 3 2.85 -4.41 -8.41
CA PHE A 3 2.78 -5.34 -9.54
C PHE A 3 1.57 -5.07 -10.45
N GLY A 4 0.68 -4.16 -10.06
CA GLY A 4 -0.49 -3.78 -10.85
C GLY A 4 -0.24 -2.55 -11.72
N LYS A 5 -0.90 -2.49 -12.90
CA LYS A 5 -0.92 -1.29 -13.73
C LYS A 5 -1.60 -0.13 -12.98
N ARG A 6 -1.00 1.06 -13.03
CA ARG A 6 -1.52 2.29 -12.43
C ARG A 6 -1.57 3.39 -13.47
N GLU A 7 -2.69 4.11 -13.50
CA GLU A 7 -2.73 5.40 -14.20
C GLU A 7 -1.84 6.41 -13.46
N PHE A 8 -1.10 7.20 -14.20
CA PHE A 8 -0.38 8.36 -13.69
C PHE A 8 -0.54 9.54 -14.65
N VAL A 9 -0.31 10.74 -14.15
CA VAL A 9 -0.21 11.96 -14.94
C VAL A 9 1.12 12.63 -14.60
N LEU A 10 1.88 12.97 -15.63
CA LEU A 10 3.10 13.77 -15.54
C LEU A 10 2.83 15.14 -16.13
N GLU A 11 3.06 16.20 -15.37
CA GLU A 11 3.03 17.58 -15.85
C GLU A 11 4.46 18.06 -16.09
N LEU A 12 4.76 18.46 -17.31
CA LEU A 12 6.01 19.14 -17.63
C LEU A 12 5.80 20.64 -17.50
N ILE A 13 6.56 21.28 -16.61
CA ILE A 13 6.48 22.71 -16.35
C ILE A 13 7.47 23.41 -17.29
N GLU A 14 6.98 24.38 -18.07
CA GLU A 14 7.77 25.16 -19.04
C GLU A 14 8.63 24.29 -19.99
N PRO A 15 8.03 23.31 -20.70
CA PRO A 15 8.78 22.41 -21.56
C PRO A 15 9.39 23.20 -22.76
N LEU A 16 10.61 22.84 -23.11
CA LEU A 16 11.29 23.42 -24.29
C LEU A 16 10.68 22.93 -25.62
N ASN A 17 10.21 21.68 -25.62
CA ASN A 17 9.48 21.08 -26.72
C ASN A 17 8.13 20.56 -26.24
N ARG A 18 7.08 20.81 -27.03
CA ARG A 18 5.70 20.37 -26.71
C ARG A 18 5.18 19.30 -27.65
N ASP A 19 5.84 19.13 -28.79
CA ASP A 19 5.50 18.09 -29.77
C ASP A 19 6.44 16.90 -29.56
N LEU A 20 6.08 16.02 -28.65
CA LEU A 20 6.82 14.78 -28.37
C LEU A 20 6.16 13.62 -29.11
N ASP A 21 6.98 12.78 -29.73
CA ASP A 21 6.54 11.46 -30.15
C ASP A 21 6.42 10.58 -28.91
N LEU A 22 5.18 10.29 -28.52
CA LEU A 22 4.90 9.55 -27.27
C LEU A 22 5.20 8.06 -27.40
N GLU A 23 5.19 7.51 -28.62
CA GLU A 23 5.56 6.11 -28.85
C GLU A 23 7.09 5.95 -28.70
N GLU A 24 7.87 6.85 -29.32
CA GLU A 24 9.31 6.87 -29.17
C GLU A 24 9.74 7.12 -27.71
N LEU A 25 9.09 8.07 -27.01
CA LEU A 25 9.35 8.37 -25.61
C LEU A 25 9.03 7.17 -24.71
N GLN A 26 7.94 6.46 -24.97
CA GLN A 26 7.57 5.26 -24.23
C GLN A 26 8.63 4.15 -24.40
N GLU A 27 9.11 3.95 -25.61
CA GLU A 27 10.17 2.99 -25.90
C GLU A 27 11.49 3.37 -25.21
N GLU A 28 11.88 4.65 -25.26
CA GLU A 28 13.07 5.15 -24.57
C GLU A 28 13.00 4.91 -23.07
N VAL A 29 11.89 5.27 -22.42
CA VAL A 29 11.71 5.05 -20.97
C VAL A 29 11.79 3.58 -20.63
N ASN A 30 11.14 2.70 -21.39
CA ASN A 30 11.14 1.27 -21.15
C ASN A 30 12.49 0.60 -21.40
N ASN A 31 13.33 1.20 -22.25
CA ASN A 31 14.68 0.70 -22.52
C ASN A 31 15.74 1.23 -21.53
N ASP A 32 15.50 2.39 -20.91
CA ASP A 32 16.45 3.05 -20.00
C ASP A 32 16.46 2.43 -18.60
N THR A 33 15.38 1.76 -18.18
CA THR A 33 15.27 1.19 -16.83
C THR A 33 14.41 -0.07 -16.80
N ASP A 34 14.79 -1.01 -15.92
CA ASP A 34 14.02 -2.20 -15.56
C ASP A 34 13.11 -2.01 -14.34
N LYS A 35 13.10 -0.80 -13.74
CA LYS A 35 12.36 -0.50 -12.51
C LYS A 35 10.91 -0.11 -12.73
N VAL A 36 10.62 0.45 -13.90
CA VAL A 36 9.28 0.86 -14.32
C VAL A 36 9.08 0.48 -15.77
N GLU A 37 7.83 0.24 -16.13
CA GLU A 37 7.40 0.05 -17.50
C GLU A 37 6.17 0.93 -17.73
N VAL A 38 6.18 1.74 -18.78
CA VAL A 38 5.10 2.67 -19.13
C VAL A 38 4.37 2.19 -20.38
N PHE A 39 3.04 2.40 -20.41
CA PHE A 39 2.16 1.93 -21.45
C PHE A 39 1.15 3.00 -21.83
N GLU A 40 0.73 3.00 -23.08
CA GLU A 40 -0.41 3.79 -23.54
C GLU A 40 -0.26 5.29 -23.20
N MET A 41 0.94 5.85 -23.42
CA MET A 41 1.19 7.26 -23.20
C MET A 41 0.32 8.10 -24.13
N GLN A 42 -0.32 9.13 -23.59
CA GLN A 42 -1.18 10.03 -24.35
C GLN A 42 -1.19 11.43 -23.74
N TYR A 43 -1.40 12.44 -24.57
CA TYR A 43 -1.66 13.78 -24.08
C TYR A 43 -3.02 13.83 -23.38
N THR A 44 -3.09 14.58 -22.29
CA THR A 44 -4.32 14.72 -21.52
C THR A 44 -4.49 16.14 -20.96
N HIS A 45 -5.65 16.42 -20.39
CA HIS A 45 -5.95 17.71 -19.78
C HIS A 45 -5.51 17.73 -18.30
N LYS A 46 -5.23 18.94 -17.81
CA LYS A 46 -4.80 19.17 -16.41
C LYS A 46 -5.76 18.58 -15.38
N ASP A 47 -7.06 18.59 -15.65
CA ASP A 47 -8.09 18.08 -14.75
C ASP A 47 -7.95 16.57 -14.50
N LYS A 48 -7.36 15.82 -15.43
CA LYS A 48 -7.12 14.39 -15.29
C LYS A 48 -6.27 14.05 -14.06
N ALA A 49 -5.36 14.94 -13.67
CA ALA A 49 -4.56 14.76 -12.46
C ALA A 49 -5.41 14.82 -11.17
N ALA A 50 -6.45 15.66 -11.16
CA ALA A 50 -7.41 15.73 -10.05
C ALA A 50 -8.29 14.48 -10.01
N ASP A 51 -8.77 14.02 -11.16
CA ASP A 51 -9.58 12.80 -11.28
C ASP A 51 -8.83 11.56 -10.73
N ILE A 52 -7.55 11.40 -11.12
CA ILE A 52 -6.72 10.29 -10.64
C ILE A 52 -6.51 10.37 -9.12
N LYS A 53 -6.30 11.58 -8.58
CA LYS A 53 -6.16 11.77 -7.12
C LYS A 53 -7.43 11.48 -6.34
N GLN A 54 -8.60 11.68 -6.96
CA GLN A 54 -9.89 11.40 -6.35
C GLN A 54 -10.33 9.94 -6.46
N LYS A 55 -9.73 9.17 -7.37
CA LYS A 55 -9.98 7.74 -7.45
C LYS A 55 -9.46 7.03 -6.20
N HIS A 56 -10.38 6.68 -5.32
CA HIS A 56 -10.14 5.81 -4.18
C HIS A 56 -10.29 4.36 -4.65
N ALA A 57 -9.17 3.71 -4.96
CA ALA A 57 -9.17 2.31 -5.37
C ALA A 57 -8.72 1.43 -4.20
N ASP A 58 -9.53 0.45 -3.85
CA ASP A 58 -9.17 -0.57 -2.88
C ASP A 58 -8.01 -1.41 -3.39
N LYS A 59 -7.25 -1.95 -2.48
CA LYS A 59 -6.02 -2.66 -2.82
C LYS A 59 -5.88 -3.95 -2.05
N LYS A 60 -5.24 -4.92 -2.69
CA LYS A 60 -4.72 -6.08 -2.02
C LYS A 60 -3.21 -5.97 -1.90
N TYR A 61 -2.73 -6.19 -0.70
CA TYR A 61 -1.33 -6.11 -0.33
C TYR A 61 -0.81 -7.50 0.05
N ARG A 62 0.48 -7.71 -0.16
CA ARG A 62 1.22 -8.82 0.39
C ARG A 62 2.36 -8.26 1.23
N ALA A 63 2.43 -8.67 2.49
CA ALA A 63 3.46 -8.25 3.43
C ALA A 63 4.25 -9.45 3.91
N GLN A 64 5.57 -9.31 3.96
CA GLN A 64 6.43 -10.19 4.76
C GLN A 64 6.54 -9.56 6.15
N VAL A 65 6.18 -10.33 7.16
CA VAL A 65 6.12 -9.89 8.55
C VAL A 65 7.11 -10.69 9.38
N GLU A 66 7.90 -9.99 10.18
CA GLU A 66 8.78 -10.56 11.20
C GLU A 66 8.28 -10.17 12.59
N THR A 67 8.44 -11.08 13.55
CA THR A 67 8.04 -10.89 14.94
C THR A 67 9.24 -10.88 15.87
N GLU A 68 9.12 -10.17 16.98
CA GLU A 68 10.17 -10.12 18.00
C GLU A 68 10.34 -11.47 18.70
N GLU A 69 9.22 -12.11 19.04
CA GLU A 69 9.19 -13.41 19.70
C GLU A 69 8.68 -14.50 18.74
N GLU A 70 9.03 -15.74 19.05
CA GLU A 70 8.42 -16.90 18.41
C GLU A 70 6.93 -16.98 18.79
N PHE A 71 6.11 -17.41 17.86
CA PHE A 71 4.67 -17.56 18.08
C PHE A 71 4.18 -18.92 17.56
N PRO A 72 3.18 -19.53 18.23
CA PRO A 72 2.54 -20.71 17.71
C PRO A 72 1.66 -20.36 16.50
N GLU A 73 1.57 -21.26 15.53
CA GLU A 73 0.76 -21.05 14.32
C GLU A 73 -0.72 -20.78 14.62
N GLU A 74 -1.21 -21.31 15.74
CA GLU A 74 -2.59 -21.11 16.19
C GLU A 74 -2.90 -19.64 16.52
N ASP A 75 -1.92 -18.82 16.91
CA ASP A 75 -2.13 -17.41 17.21
C ASP A 75 -2.42 -16.60 15.96
N LEU A 76 -1.97 -17.05 14.78
CA LEU A 76 -2.29 -16.40 13.52
C LEU A 76 -3.79 -16.39 13.20
N LYS A 77 -4.59 -17.26 13.81
CA LYS A 77 -6.06 -17.26 13.65
C LYS A 77 -6.68 -15.95 14.12
N HIS A 78 -6.07 -15.29 15.11
CA HIS A 78 -6.55 -14.03 15.65
C HIS A 78 -6.40 -12.88 14.65
N ILE A 79 -5.55 -13.02 13.62
CA ILE A 79 -5.43 -12.02 12.54
C ILE A 79 -6.79 -11.80 11.86
N SER A 80 -7.66 -12.79 11.80
CA SER A 80 -9.01 -12.62 11.25
C SER A 80 -9.84 -11.56 11.96
N GLU A 81 -9.53 -11.23 13.20
CA GLU A 81 -10.24 -10.22 14.00
C GLU A 81 -9.98 -8.79 13.52
N VAL A 82 -8.97 -8.59 12.65
CA VAL A 82 -8.70 -7.29 12.02
C VAL A 82 -9.67 -6.97 10.88
N VAL A 83 -10.43 -7.96 10.40
CA VAL A 83 -11.43 -7.77 9.34
C VAL A 83 -12.60 -6.94 9.87
N GLY A 84 -12.95 -5.89 9.14
CA GLY A 84 -13.96 -4.90 9.51
C GLY A 84 -13.38 -3.51 9.66
N GLU A 85 -14.03 -2.67 10.45
CA GLU A 85 -13.61 -1.30 10.70
C GLU A 85 -12.36 -1.24 11.58
N VAL A 86 -11.34 -0.53 11.08
CA VAL A 86 -10.10 -0.22 11.81
C VAL A 86 -9.99 1.29 11.98
N GLU A 87 -9.70 1.74 13.19
CA GLU A 87 -9.40 3.15 13.48
C GLU A 87 -7.89 3.37 13.40
N GLN A 88 -7.50 4.35 12.57
CA GLN A 88 -6.10 4.71 12.39
C GLN A 88 -5.91 6.21 12.60
N GLU A 89 -5.14 6.59 13.58
CA GLU A 89 -4.64 7.95 13.70
C GLU A 89 -3.61 8.25 12.60
N THR A 90 -3.29 9.51 12.42
CA THR A 90 -2.19 9.87 11.49
C THR A 90 -0.91 9.21 11.97
N PRO A 91 -0.27 8.35 11.17
CA PRO A 91 0.95 7.66 11.58
C PRO A 91 2.07 8.61 11.95
N GLU A 92 2.82 8.29 13.00
CA GLU A 92 3.95 9.08 13.47
C GLU A 92 4.93 9.42 12.33
N ARG A 93 5.26 8.46 11.48
CA ARG A 93 6.18 8.65 10.35
C ARG A 93 5.74 9.70 9.32
N VAL A 94 4.48 10.14 9.32
CA VAL A 94 3.93 11.10 8.37
C VAL A 94 3.31 12.34 9.02
N GLU A 95 3.33 12.48 10.34
CA GLU A 95 2.80 13.64 11.08
C GLU A 95 3.37 14.96 10.57
N HIS A 96 4.65 15.00 10.23
CA HIS A 96 5.31 16.22 9.74
C HIS A 96 4.74 16.78 8.43
N ARG A 97 3.91 16.02 7.70
CA ARG A 97 3.35 16.41 6.39
C ARG A 97 1.85 16.16 6.25
N ARG A 98 1.18 15.65 7.28
CA ARG A 98 -0.25 15.36 7.27
C ARG A 98 -0.91 15.89 8.53
N ALA A 99 -2.13 16.41 8.36
CA ALA A 99 -2.94 16.81 9.51
C ALA A 99 -3.27 15.60 10.39
N GLU A 100 -3.14 15.78 11.69
CA GLU A 100 -3.57 14.81 12.69
C GLU A 100 -5.07 14.56 12.57
N LYS A 101 -5.44 13.31 12.33
CA LYS A 101 -6.83 12.85 12.16
C LYS A 101 -6.93 11.36 12.48
N ILE A 102 -8.03 11.00 13.12
CA ILE A 102 -8.48 9.60 13.19
C ILE A 102 -9.24 9.31 11.91
N ARG A 103 -8.91 8.18 11.27
CA ARG A 103 -9.55 7.68 10.06
C ARG A 103 -10.08 6.30 10.32
N LYS A 104 -11.34 6.09 9.98
CA LYS A 104 -11.92 4.75 9.92
C LYS A 104 -11.67 4.19 8.54
N ARG A 105 -11.23 2.95 8.49
CA ARG A 105 -10.92 2.22 7.26
C ARG A 105 -11.46 0.81 7.36
N GLU A 106 -11.87 0.26 6.25
CA GLU A 106 -12.39 -1.10 6.17
C GLU A 106 -11.29 -2.05 5.71
N VAL A 107 -11.09 -3.11 6.48
CA VAL A 107 -10.31 -4.28 6.07
C VAL A 107 -11.32 -5.34 5.62
N TYR A 108 -11.27 -5.70 4.35
CA TYR A 108 -12.27 -6.59 3.75
C TYR A 108 -11.94 -8.07 3.92
N ASP A 109 -10.66 -8.40 3.83
CA ASP A 109 -10.20 -9.79 3.87
C ASP A 109 -8.74 -9.88 4.24
N VAL A 110 -8.38 -10.95 4.94
CA VAL A 110 -7.01 -11.29 5.29
C VAL A 110 -6.75 -12.78 5.11
N SER A 111 -5.54 -13.10 4.69
CA SER A 111 -5.03 -14.47 4.71
C SER A 111 -3.56 -14.46 5.09
N TRP A 112 -3.08 -15.58 5.65
CA TRP A 112 -1.71 -15.67 6.16
C TRP A 112 -1.14 -17.06 5.94
N GLU A 113 0.19 -17.11 5.91
CA GLU A 113 0.95 -18.34 5.86
C GLU A 113 2.19 -18.20 6.74
N LYS A 114 2.39 -19.13 7.69
CA LYS A 114 3.59 -19.15 8.53
C LYS A 114 4.79 -19.52 7.68
N THR A 115 5.82 -18.67 7.66
CA THR A 115 7.04 -18.86 6.84
C THR A 115 8.27 -19.21 7.66
N GLY A 116 8.22 -19.03 8.98
CA GLY A 116 9.29 -19.35 9.91
C GLY A 116 8.84 -19.30 11.37
N GLU A 117 9.75 -19.49 12.31
CA GLU A 117 9.45 -19.45 13.75
C GLU A 117 9.05 -18.04 14.19
N LYS A 118 9.60 -17.02 13.55
CA LYS A 118 9.36 -15.59 13.81
C LYS A 118 8.89 -14.84 12.56
N SER A 119 8.26 -15.52 11.60
CA SER A 119 7.84 -14.87 10.36
C SER A 119 6.62 -15.50 9.73
N PHE A 120 5.85 -14.67 9.05
CA PHE A 120 4.71 -15.09 8.25
C PHE A 120 4.50 -14.15 7.06
N GLU A 121 3.87 -14.65 6.00
CA GLU A 121 3.35 -13.85 4.92
C GLU A 121 1.89 -13.48 5.23
N LEU A 122 1.52 -12.26 4.98
CA LEU A 122 0.18 -11.72 5.16
C LEU A 122 -0.33 -11.12 3.86
N GLU A 123 -1.52 -11.53 3.42
CA GLU A 123 -2.26 -10.81 2.39
C GLU A 123 -3.44 -10.06 3.02
N VAL A 124 -3.60 -8.80 2.66
CA VAL A 124 -4.67 -7.93 3.17
C VAL A 124 -5.35 -7.24 2.00
N LYS A 125 -6.69 -7.36 1.91
CA LYS A 125 -7.51 -6.51 1.07
C LYS A 125 -8.15 -5.43 1.92
N ALA A 126 -7.91 -4.16 1.60
CA ALA A 126 -8.36 -3.03 2.39
C ALA A 126 -8.78 -1.82 1.55
N GLU A 127 -9.60 -0.98 2.16
CA GLU A 127 -10.03 0.30 1.64
C GLU A 127 -8.84 1.19 1.26
N ALA A 128 -9.03 1.99 0.23
CA ALA A 128 -8.03 2.97 -0.20
C ALA A 128 -7.59 3.90 0.94
N GLY A 129 -6.29 4.01 1.15
CA GLY A 129 -5.71 4.88 2.16
C GLY A 129 -5.53 4.24 3.54
N THR A 130 -5.79 2.94 3.68
CA THR A 130 -5.42 2.15 4.86
C THR A 130 -3.90 2.10 5.00
N TYR A 131 -3.41 2.34 6.19
CA TYR A 131 -1.99 2.27 6.54
C TYR A 131 -1.64 0.84 6.94
N ILE A 132 -1.14 0.04 5.99
CA ILE A 132 -0.90 -1.40 6.19
C ILE A 132 0.24 -1.68 7.17
N LYS A 133 1.29 -0.90 7.17
CA LYS A 133 2.39 -1.06 8.13
C LYS A 133 1.89 -0.86 9.56
N GLU A 134 1.13 0.20 9.77
CA GLU A 134 0.53 0.53 11.05
C GLU A 134 -0.54 -0.49 11.48
N LEU A 135 -1.27 -1.08 10.53
CA LEU A 135 -2.15 -2.22 10.79
C LEU A 135 -1.40 -3.43 11.36
N ILE A 136 -0.15 -3.61 10.96
CA ILE A 136 0.70 -4.71 11.43
C ILE A 136 1.30 -4.39 12.80
N HIS A 137 2.00 -3.26 12.96
CA HIS A 137 2.75 -2.98 14.20
C HIS A 137 1.98 -2.15 15.23
N GLY A 138 0.80 -1.61 14.90
CA GLY A 138 -0.05 -0.88 15.84
C GLY A 138 0.29 0.59 16.05
N ASP A 139 1.50 1.06 15.71
CA ASP A 139 1.96 2.45 15.85
C ASP A 139 1.71 3.02 17.26
N ASP A 140 2.17 2.29 18.29
CA ASP A 140 1.99 2.61 19.71
C ASP A 140 0.51 2.83 20.11
N GLY A 141 -0.39 2.01 19.54
CA GLY A 141 -1.83 2.06 19.83
C GLY A 141 -2.61 3.05 18.97
N ARG A 142 -1.98 3.73 18.02
CA ARG A 142 -2.65 4.64 17.06
C ARG A 142 -3.48 3.91 16.00
N THR A 143 -3.27 2.60 15.85
CA THR A 143 -4.08 1.74 14.99
C THR A 143 -4.74 0.64 15.81
N GLN A 144 -6.07 0.55 15.73
CA GLN A 144 -6.83 -0.46 16.44
C GLN A 144 -8.03 -0.99 15.62
N PRO A 145 -8.23 -2.33 15.60
CA PRO A 145 -7.29 -3.35 16.08
C PRO A 145 -6.02 -3.41 15.22
N ASN A 146 -4.95 -4.04 15.72
CA ASN A 146 -3.72 -4.27 15.00
C ASN A 146 -3.22 -5.71 15.19
N ILE A 147 -2.37 -6.16 14.27
CA ILE A 147 -1.94 -7.55 14.21
C ILE A 147 -0.99 -7.90 15.36
N SER A 148 -0.09 -7.00 15.76
CA SER A 148 0.82 -7.24 16.89
C SER A 148 0.07 -7.59 18.19
N ASP A 149 -0.96 -6.81 18.51
CA ASP A 149 -1.78 -7.07 19.70
C ASP A 149 -2.55 -8.39 19.59
N LEU A 150 -3.07 -8.70 18.40
CA LEU A 150 -3.86 -9.90 18.16
C LEU A 150 -3.04 -11.19 18.29
N ILE A 151 -1.79 -11.19 17.83
CA ILE A 151 -0.89 -12.35 17.92
C ILE A 151 -0.05 -12.37 19.20
N GLY A 152 -0.12 -11.31 20.00
CA GLY A 152 0.55 -11.23 21.31
C GLY A 152 2.06 -11.03 21.26
N THR A 153 2.63 -10.60 20.12
CA THR A 153 4.04 -10.26 19.95
C THR A 153 4.19 -9.09 19.01
N SER A 154 5.23 -8.27 19.23
CA SER A 154 5.57 -7.19 18.31
C SER A 154 5.85 -7.74 16.92
N ALA A 155 5.22 -7.16 15.92
CA ALA A 155 5.34 -7.57 14.51
C ALA A 155 5.70 -6.37 13.65
N GLU A 156 6.60 -6.57 12.70
CA GLU A 156 7.06 -5.54 11.77
C GLU A 156 6.94 -5.98 10.32
N CYS A 157 6.52 -5.07 9.47
CA CYS A 157 6.44 -5.27 8.03
C CYS A 157 7.80 -5.01 7.37
N VAL A 158 8.53 -6.05 7.01
CA VAL A 158 9.85 -5.95 6.38
C VAL A 158 9.76 -5.76 4.85
N GLN A 159 8.73 -6.28 4.22
CA GLN A 159 8.44 -6.06 2.80
C GLN A 159 6.95 -5.86 2.59
N LEU A 160 6.59 -4.91 1.73
CA LEU A 160 5.20 -4.64 1.36
C LEU A 160 5.08 -4.49 -0.16
N ASP A 161 4.22 -5.29 -0.74
CA ASP A 161 3.91 -5.27 -2.16
C ASP A 161 2.41 -5.01 -2.38
N VAL A 162 2.06 -4.24 -3.40
CA VAL A 162 0.68 -4.10 -3.88
C VAL A 162 0.49 -5.12 -4.98
N ILE A 163 -0.35 -6.11 -4.73
CA ILE A 163 -0.57 -7.23 -5.67
C ILE A 163 -1.84 -7.09 -6.50
N TRP A 164 -2.77 -6.22 -6.07
CA TRP A 164 -3.99 -5.93 -6.81
C TRP A 164 -4.51 -4.53 -6.49
N ILE A 165 -5.10 -3.88 -7.48
CA ILE A 165 -5.76 -2.57 -7.36
C ILE A 165 -7.11 -2.68 -8.06
N GLU A 166 -8.15 -2.22 -7.38
CA GLU A 166 -9.48 -2.12 -7.96
C GLU A 166 -9.49 -1.18 -9.17
N LYS A 167 -10.21 -1.54 -10.24
CA LYS A 167 -10.28 -0.76 -11.48
C LYS A 167 -11.52 0.13 -11.53
#